data_1d8918019e49e2532aa3ae9db90442f1
#
_entry.id   1d8918019e49e2532aa3ae9db90442f1
#
_cell.length_a   1.000
_cell.length_b   1.000
_cell.length_c   1.000
_cell.angle_alpha   90.00
_cell.angle_beta   90.00
_cell.angle_gamma   90.00
#
_symmetry.space_group_name_H-M   'P 1'
#
loop_
_entity.id
_entity.type
_entity.pdbx_description
1 polymer ?
#
loop_
_entity_poly.entity_id
_entity_poly.type
_entity_poly.pdbx_seq_one_letter_code
_entity_poly.pdbx_strand_id
1 'polypeptide(L)'
;MSTSSCLQRLASLLAVTLLFCSACYRVPAADQLPDSDVQKIKDALPEKAKAQPAKPRKVLLFYRCEGFRHTDGILAGDKAFELMGKKTGAYSTEESEDMAMFEPQSLARFDAIVFNNTTALKFENPKHRESLMAFVKGGKGFVGVHSSTDNFYNWPEAAAMMGALFAGHPWGRCAVRLDDPQHPLLAAFGGKGFWVNDEMYKMREPYSREKLRVLLSMDLGKMTAKDTEVGRADKDNPIAWIQEVGKGRVFYCSLGHNRHIFWDKTLLQFYLDGIQYALGDLKADATPTAKLSPQPTPALAPEAPK
;
A
#
# COMPACT_ATOMS: atom_id res chain seq x y z
N MET A 1 -83.43 -39.48 4.19
CA MET A 1 -83.63 -38.40 5.19
C MET A 1 -82.27 -38.01 5.70
N SER A 2 -81.92 -36.81 5.56
CA SER A 2 -80.85 -36.04 6.15
C SER A 2 -79.88 -35.40 5.20
N THR A 3 -79.92 -34.14 5.27
CA THR A 3 -79.37 -33.08 4.41
C THR A 3 -77.89 -32.83 4.70
N SER A 4 -77.05 -32.83 3.68
CA SER A 4 -75.65 -32.38 3.74
C SER A 4 -75.60 -30.87 3.57
N SER A 5 -75.00 -30.17 4.51
CA SER A 5 -74.60 -28.77 4.36
C SER A 5 -73.13 -28.64 4.04
N CYS A 6 -72.86 -28.02 2.93
CA CYS A 6 -71.52 -27.71 2.41
C CYS A 6 -71.02 -26.41 3.06
N LEU A 7 -69.90 -26.48 3.77
CA LEU A 7 -69.18 -25.29 4.33
C LEU A 7 -67.94 -25.04 3.46
N GLN A 8 -68.04 -24.04 2.63
CA GLN A 8 -66.90 -23.45 1.94
C GLN A 8 -66.01 -22.65 2.92
N ARG A 9 -64.77 -23.06 3.05
CA ARG A 9 -63.75 -22.25 3.72
C ARG A 9 -62.96 -21.44 2.68
N LEU A 10 -63.18 -20.12 2.70
CA LEU A 10 -62.29 -19.19 2.04
C LEU A 10 -60.94 -19.14 2.75
N ALA A 11 -59.89 -19.49 2.05
CA ALA A 11 -58.52 -19.24 2.46
C ALA A 11 -58.07 -17.89 1.91
N SER A 12 -57.95 -16.90 2.79
CA SER A 12 -57.36 -15.59 2.46
C SER A 12 -55.82 -15.72 2.47
N LEU A 13 -55.15 -15.68 1.30
CA LEU A 13 -53.73 -15.49 1.22
C LEU A 13 -53.40 -14.01 1.50
N LEU A 14 -52.78 -13.72 2.65
CA LEU A 14 -52.08 -12.46 2.89
C LEU A 14 -50.74 -12.51 2.21
N ALA A 15 -50.57 -11.81 1.10
CA ALA A 15 -49.25 -11.54 0.50
C ALA A 15 -48.56 -10.45 1.32
N VAL A 16 -47.60 -10.82 2.15
CA VAL A 16 -46.69 -9.88 2.82
C VAL A 16 -45.60 -9.47 1.80
N THR A 17 -45.79 -8.30 1.24
CA THR A 17 -44.75 -7.67 0.39
C THR A 17 -43.68 -7.08 1.31
N LEU A 18 -42.56 -7.76 1.48
CA LEU A 18 -41.35 -7.24 2.10
C LEU A 18 -40.74 -6.18 1.19
N LEU A 19 -41.00 -4.91 1.50
CA LEU A 19 -40.21 -3.79 0.97
C LEU A 19 -38.82 -3.86 1.57
N PHE A 20 -37.87 -4.35 0.81
CA PHE A 20 -36.44 -4.11 1.10
C PHE A 20 -36.16 -2.62 0.86
N CYS A 21 -36.23 -1.85 1.93
CA CYS A 21 -35.70 -0.50 1.93
C CYS A 21 -34.18 -0.60 1.91
N SER A 22 -33.58 -0.53 0.72
CA SER A 22 -32.13 -0.32 0.59
C SER A 22 -31.83 1.08 1.12
N ALA A 23 -31.55 1.15 2.41
CA ALA A 23 -30.98 2.34 3.00
C ALA A 23 -29.63 2.56 2.32
N CYS A 24 -29.59 3.45 1.32
CA CYS A 24 -28.33 4.01 0.83
C CYS A 24 -27.65 4.69 2.03
N TYR A 25 -26.72 4.01 2.64
CA TYR A 25 -25.79 4.63 3.57
C TYR A 25 -25.04 5.70 2.78
N ARG A 26 -25.47 6.96 2.91
CA ARG A 26 -24.65 8.08 2.46
C ARG A 26 -23.47 8.19 3.42
N VAL A 27 -22.29 7.81 2.96
CA VAL A 27 -21.03 8.13 3.62
C VAL A 27 -21.02 9.66 3.84
N PRO A 28 -20.69 10.15 5.03
CA PRO A 28 -20.59 11.58 5.27
C PRO A 28 -19.69 12.26 4.24
N ALA A 29 -20.00 13.46 3.80
CA ALA A 29 -19.26 14.17 2.75
C ALA A 29 -17.77 14.42 3.09
N ALA A 30 -17.40 14.33 4.37
CA ALA A 30 -16.02 14.41 4.85
C ALA A 30 -15.17 13.17 4.52
N ASP A 31 -15.79 12.04 4.16
CA ASP A 31 -15.12 10.76 3.87
C ASP A 31 -15.11 10.44 2.37
N GLN A 32 -15.27 11.44 1.51
CA GLN A 32 -15.22 11.26 0.06
C GLN A 32 -14.17 12.15 -0.56
N LEU A 33 -13.46 11.58 -1.54
CA LEU A 33 -12.51 12.35 -2.33
C LEU A 33 -13.27 13.30 -3.25
N PRO A 34 -12.92 14.62 -3.31
CA PRO A 34 -13.52 15.56 -4.25
C PRO A 34 -13.35 15.09 -5.69
N ASP A 35 -14.34 15.32 -6.56
CA ASP A 35 -14.28 14.98 -7.99
C ASP A 35 -13.06 15.59 -8.68
N SER A 36 -12.68 16.81 -8.30
CA SER A 36 -11.48 17.48 -8.81
C SER A 36 -10.20 16.70 -8.49
N ASP A 37 -10.11 16.05 -7.33
CA ASP A 37 -8.94 15.26 -6.95
C ASP A 37 -8.97 13.91 -7.65
N VAL A 38 -10.15 13.30 -7.81
CA VAL A 38 -10.32 12.10 -8.65
C VAL A 38 -9.86 12.38 -10.09
N GLN A 39 -10.17 13.57 -10.63
CA GLN A 39 -9.74 13.94 -11.98
C GLN A 39 -8.21 14.08 -12.06
N LYS A 40 -7.56 14.74 -11.07
CA LYS A 40 -6.09 14.83 -11.01
C LYS A 40 -5.43 13.43 -10.98
N ILE A 41 -6.00 12.51 -10.18
CA ILE A 41 -5.53 11.12 -10.17
C ILE A 41 -5.64 10.50 -11.56
N LYS A 42 -6.80 10.61 -12.24
CA LYS A 42 -7.01 10.07 -13.59
C LYS A 42 -6.00 10.61 -14.60
N ASP A 43 -5.69 11.92 -14.53
CA ASP A 43 -4.74 12.59 -15.42
C ASP A 43 -3.29 12.19 -15.18
N ALA A 44 -3.00 11.66 -14.00
CA ALA A 44 -1.67 11.21 -13.60
C ALA A 44 -1.44 9.71 -13.74
N LEU A 45 -2.50 8.92 -14.03
CA LEU A 45 -2.39 7.46 -14.12
C LEU A 45 -1.40 7.03 -15.19
N PRO A 46 -0.55 6.02 -14.92
CA PRO A 46 0.26 5.35 -15.91
C PRO A 46 -0.54 4.91 -17.14
N GLU A 47 0.04 5.04 -18.32
CA GLU A 47 -0.64 4.65 -19.57
C GLU A 47 -0.71 3.12 -19.72
N LYS A 48 0.31 2.42 -19.24
CA LYS A 48 0.41 0.96 -19.34
C LYS A 48 1.26 0.38 -18.22
N ALA A 49 1.03 -0.87 -17.92
CA ALA A 49 1.89 -1.67 -17.06
C ALA A 49 3.22 -2.00 -17.77
N LYS A 50 4.33 -2.05 -17.03
CA LYS A 50 5.63 -2.48 -17.58
C LYS A 50 5.66 -3.96 -17.92
N ALA A 51 5.03 -4.78 -17.09
CA ALA A 51 4.92 -6.21 -17.31
C ALA A 51 3.47 -6.61 -17.54
N GLN A 52 3.23 -7.50 -18.50
CA GLN A 52 1.91 -8.11 -18.65
C GLN A 52 1.72 -9.15 -17.55
N PRO A 53 0.58 -9.16 -16.84
CA PRO A 53 0.30 -10.19 -15.85
C PRO A 53 0.27 -11.58 -16.49
N ALA A 54 0.95 -12.55 -15.87
CA ALA A 54 0.94 -13.93 -16.35
C ALA A 54 -0.43 -14.60 -16.22
N LYS A 55 -1.32 -14.05 -15.39
CA LYS A 55 -2.71 -14.46 -15.15
C LYS A 55 -3.49 -13.25 -14.61
N PRO A 56 -4.84 -13.29 -14.59
CA PRO A 56 -5.60 -12.29 -13.86
C PRO A 56 -5.13 -12.15 -12.43
N ARG A 57 -4.83 -10.93 -11.98
CA ARG A 57 -4.36 -10.61 -10.65
C ARG A 57 -5.44 -9.92 -9.84
N LYS A 58 -5.55 -10.27 -8.56
CA LYS A 58 -6.44 -9.61 -7.61
C LYS A 58 -5.68 -9.12 -6.39
N VAL A 59 -5.88 -7.86 -6.03
CA VAL A 59 -5.19 -7.17 -4.94
C VAL A 59 -6.20 -6.73 -3.89
N LEU A 60 -5.93 -7.04 -2.62
CA LEU A 60 -6.67 -6.50 -1.49
C LEU A 60 -6.08 -5.13 -1.13
N LEU A 61 -6.88 -4.07 -1.19
CA LEU A 61 -6.56 -2.76 -0.60
C LEU A 61 -7.09 -2.75 0.84
N PHE A 62 -6.19 -2.85 1.79
CA PHE A 62 -6.52 -2.92 3.21
C PHE A 62 -6.10 -1.62 3.91
N TYR A 63 -7.08 -0.91 4.53
CA TYR A 63 -6.89 0.44 5.06
C TYR A 63 -7.37 0.61 6.53
N ARG A 64 -7.46 -0.48 7.29
CA ARG A 64 -7.84 -0.43 8.70
C ARG A 64 -6.84 0.36 9.53
N CYS A 65 -7.35 1.23 10.39
CA CYS A 65 -6.58 1.96 11.39
C CYS A 65 -7.13 1.68 12.78
N GLU A 66 -6.24 1.26 13.69
CA GLU A 66 -6.52 1.12 15.13
C GLU A 66 -5.82 2.25 15.91
N GLY A 67 -4.98 3.04 15.23
CA GLY A 67 -4.36 4.28 15.66
C GLY A 67 -4.86 5.49 14.87
N PHE A 68 -3.94 6.41 14.55
CA PHE A 68 -4.25 7.60 13.75
C PHE A 68 -4.71 7.21 12.33
N ARG A 69 -5.80 7.82 11.85
CA ARG A 69 -6.34 7.56 10.51
C ARG A 69 -5.88 8.64 9.52
N HIS A 70 -5.09 8.26 8.57
CA HIS A 70 -4.60 9.12 7.48
C HIS A 70 -5.66 9.24 6.37
N THR A 71 -6.81 9.86 6.67
CA THR A 71 -7.98 9.86 5.77
C THR A 71 -7.65 10.30 4.35
N ASP A 72 -6.88 11.37 4.18
CA ASP A 72 -6.49 11.90 2.88
C ASP A 72 -5.65 10.90 2.06
N GLY A 73 -4.66 10.29 2.70
CA GLY A 73 -3.81 9.27 2.08
C GLY A 73 -4.57 7.98 1.76
N ILE A 74 -5.49 7.56 2.63
CA ILE A 74 -6.33 6.38 2.41
C ILE A 74 -7.21 6.59 1.18
N LEU A 75 -8.03 7.65 1.18
CA LEU A 75 -8.99 7.90 0.11
C LEU A 75 -8.33 8.09 -1.26
N ALA A 76 -7.24 8.87 -1.30
CA ALA A 76 -6.54 9.12 -2.54
C ALA A 76 -5.76 7.89 -3.02
N GLY A 77 -5.12 7.16 -2.09
CA GLY A 77 -4.36 5.95 -2.40
C GLY A 77 -5.23 4.82 -2.92
N ASP A 78 -6.33 4.49 -2.23
CA ASP A 78 -7.25 3.44 -2.67
C ASP A 78 -7.82 3.77 -4.05
N LYS A 79 -8.28 5.03 -4.26
CA LYS A 79 -8.78 5.47 -5.55
C LYS A 79 -7.72 5.39 -6.66
N ALA A 80 -6.48 5.80 -6.37
CA ALA A 80 -5.40 5.74 -7.34
C ALA A 80 -5.05 4.28 -7.71
N PHE A 81 -4.94 3.39 -6.73
CA PHE A 81 -4.62 1.99 -6.95
C PHE A 81 -5.74 1.25 -7.70
N GLU A 82 -7.01 1.52 -7.37
CA GLU A 82 -8.16 1.00 -8.11
C GLU A 82 -8.09 1.40 -9.59
N LEU A 83 -8.04 2.70 -9.84
CA LEU A 83 -8.06 3.25 -11.20
C LEU A 83 -6.82 2.83 -12.01
N MET A 84 -5.66 2.77 -11.36
CA MET A 84 -4.40 2.35 -11.98
C MET A 84 -4.45 0.89 -12.43
N GLY A 85 -4.90 -0.02 -11.57
CA GLY A 85 -5.08 -1.42 -11.92
C GLY A 85 -6.05 -1.61 -13.09
N LYS A 86 -7.18 -0.90 -13.04
CA LYS A 86 -8.22 -0.93 -14.09
C LYS A 86 -7.72 -0.37 -15.44
N LYS A 87 -7.04 0.80 -15.43
CA LYS A 87 -6.54 1.44 -16.67
C LYS A 87 -5.48 0.59 -17.35
N THR A 88 -4.54 0.05 -16.55
CA THR A 88 -3.39 -0.67 -17.09
C THR A 88 -3.62 -2.15 -17.34
N GLY A 89 -4.72 -2.70 -16.81
CA GLY A 89 -5.00 -4.13 -16.84
C GLY A 89 -4.05 -4.98 -15.97
N ALA A 90 -3.25 -4.33 -15.11
CA ALA A 90 -2.25 -5.02 -14.30
C ALA A 90 -2.88 -5.87 -13.19
N TYR A 91 -3.99 -5.43 -12.62
CA TYR A 91 -4.71 -6.13 -11.55
C TYR A 91 -6.12 -5.55 -11.37
N SER A 92 -6.97 -6.31 -10.68
CA SER A 92 -8.24 -5.83 -10.10
C SER A 92 -8.08 -5.65 -8.59
N THR A 93 -8.94 -4.83 -7.97
CA THR A 93 -8.89 -4.54 -6.54
C THR A 93 -10.17 -4.95 -5.82
N GLU A 94 -10.05 -5.21 -4.53
CA GLU A 94 -11.12 -5.28 -3.55
C GLU A 94 -10.67 -4.50 -2.32
N GLU A 95 -11.51 -3.58 -1.83
CA GLU A 95 -11.21 -2.73 -0.68
C GLU A 95 -11.85 -3.29 0.59
N SER A 96 -11.14 -3.24 1.71
CA SER A 96 -11.68 -3.67 3.00
C SER A 96 -10.88 -3.12 4.17
N GLU A 97 -11.56 -2.93 5.32
CA GLU A 97 -10.95 -2.74 6.64
C GLU A 97 -11.33 -3.87 7.62
N ASP A 98 -12.01 -4.92 7.11
CA ASP A 98 -12.43 -6.04 7.92
C ASP A 98 -11.30 -7.06 8.14
N MET A 99 -10.97 -7.34 9.40
CA MET A 99 -9.97 -8.35 9.77
C MET A 99 -10.33 -9.76 9.31
N ALA A 100 -11.60 -10.06 8.99
CA ALA A 100 -12.00 -11.34 8.40
C ALA A 100 -11.37 -11.60 7.02
N MET A 101 -10.81 -10.58 6.36
CA MET A 101 -10.01 -10.74 5.14
C MET A 101 -8.75 -11.59 5.35
N PHE A 102 -8.27 -11.69 6.61
CA PHE A 102 -7.11 -12.52 6.96
C PHE A 102 -7.47 -13.96 7.34
N GLU A 103 -8.74 -14.36 7.30
CA GLU A 103 -9.07 -15.78 7.31
C GLU A 103 -8.47 -16.47 6.07
N PRO A 104 -7.90 -17.69 6.20
CA PRO A 104 -7.18 -18.35 5.10
C PRO A 104 -7.97 -18.43 3.79
N GLN A 105 -9.28 -18.70 3.87
CA GLN A 105 -10.15 -18.80 2.70
C GLN A 105 -10.40 -17.45 2.03
N SER A 106 -10.55 -16.37 2.81
CA SER A 106 -10.72 -15.02 2.31
C SER A 106 -9.44 -14.54 1.62
N LEU A 107 -8.29 -14.72 2.30
CA LEU A 107 -7.00 -14.26 1.84
C LEU A 107 -6.52 -15.00 0.58
N ALA A 108 -6.84 -16.28 0.45
CA ALA A 108 -6.48 -17.12 -0.71
C ALA A 108 -7.00 -16.57 -2.06
N ARG A 109 -8.04 -15.72 -2.05
CA ARG A 109 -8.62 -15.10 -3.25
C ARG A 109 -7.70 -14.06 -3.91
N PHE A 110 -6.69 -13.56 -3.18
CA PHE A 110 -5.81 -12.48 -3.62
C PHE A 110 -4.42 -12.97 -4.05
N ASP A 111 -3.76 -12.17 -4.87
CA ASP A 111 -2.38 -12.37 -5.28
C ASP A 111 -1.40 -11.43 -4.55
N ALA A 112 -1.92 -10.31 -4.05
CA ALA A 112 -1.18 -9.38 -3.18
C ALA A 112 -2.13 -8.64 -2.24
N ILE A 113 -1.56 -8.07 -1.18
CA ILE A 113 -2.22 -7.14 -0.27
C ILE A 113 -1.47 -5.81 -0.30
N VAL A 114 -2.20 -4.70 -0.37
CA VAL A 114 -1.69 -3.35 -0.12
C VAL A 114 -2.20 -2.89 1.23
N PHE A 115 -1.31 -2.66 2.18
CA PHE A 115 -1.61 -1.94 3.42
C PHE A 115 -1.50 -0.44 3.13
N ASN A 116 -2.65 0.18 2.81
CA ASN A 116 -2.69 1.60 2.52
C ASN A 116 -2.94 2.40 3.80
N ASN A 117 -1.89 3.04 4.32
CA ASN A 117 -1.98 3.91 5.49
C ASN A 117 -2.59 3.23 6.75
N THR A 118 -2.36 1.93 6.91
CA THR A 118 -2.80 1.21 8.11
C THR A 118 -1.97 1.61 9.33
N THR A 119 -2.60 1.67 10.52
CA THR A 119 -1.91 2.05 11.76
C THR A 119 -2.33 1.20 12.95
N ALA A 120 -1.35 0.91 13.82
CA ALA A 120 -1.51 0.29 15.14
C ALA A 120 -2.29 -1.05 15.14
N LEU A 121 -2.28 -1.78 14.04
CA LEU A 121 -2.98 -3.06 13.91
C LEU A 121 -2.41 -4.09 14.87
N LYS A 122 -3.27 -4.65 15.71
CA LYS A 122 -2.86 -5.59 16.76
C LYS A 122 -2.76 -7.02 16.27
N PHE A 123 -3.58 -7.41 15.28
CA PHE A 123 -3.67 -8.80 14.84
C PHE A 123 -3.82 -9.76 16.02
N GLU A 124 -4.83 -9.54 16.86
CA GLU A 124 -5.06 -10.31 18.10
C GLU A 124 -5.34 -11.80 17.83
N ASN A 125 -6.00 -12.11 16.71
CA ASN A 125 -6.28 -13.49 16.31
C ASN A 125 -5.02 -14.17 15.76
N PRO A 126 -4.46 -15.20 16.42
CA PRO A 126 -3.26 -15.89 15.95
C PRO A 126 -3.42 -16.50 14.54
N LYS A 127 -4.62 -16.96 14.19
CA LYS A 127 -4.89 -17.49 12.84
C LYS A 127 -4.70 -16.45 11.75
N HIS A 128 -5.05 -15.20 12.00
CA HIS A 128 -4.82 -14.10 11.05
C HIS A 128 -3.32 -13.82 10.87
N ARG A 129 -2.53 -13.93 11.96
CA ARG A 129 -1.07 -13.83 11.89
C ARG A 129 -0.46 -14.96 11.05
N GLU A 130 -0.83 -16.18 11.35
CA GLU A 130 -0.37 -17.37 10.61
C GLU A 130 -0.76 -17.27 9.13
N SER A 131 -2.00 -16.89 8.85
CA SER A 131 -2.53 -16.72 7.50
C SER A 131 -1.76 -15.68 6.69
N LEU A 132 -1.51 -14.49 7.26
CA LEU A 132 -0.74 -13.43 6.60
C LEU A 132 0.69 -13.90 6.30
N MET A 133 1.37 -14.51 7.28
CA MET A 133 2.75 -14.98 7.07
C MET A 133 2.80 -16.12 6.06
N ALA A 134 1.86 -17.06 6.11
CA ALA A 134 1.77 -18.17 5.14
C ALA A 134 1.48 -17.63 3.73
N PHE A 135 0.61 -16.63 3.59
CA PHE A 135 0.29 -15.99 2.32
C PHE A 135 1.55 -15.39 1.68
N VAL A 136 2.28 -14.55 2.41
CA VAL A 136 3.48 -13.91 1.86
C VAL A 136 4.59 -14.95 1.62
N LYS A 137 4.95 -15.75 2.62
CA LYS A 137 6.00 -16.79 2.48
C LYS A 137 5.69 -17.81 1.39
N GLY A 138 4.40 -18.05 1.11
CA GLY A 138 3.92 -18.93 0.06
C GLY A 138 4.08 -18.40 -1.37
N GLY A 139 4.47 -17.14 -1.55
CA GLY A 139 4.77 -16.56 -2.86
C GLY A 139 3.85 -15.41 -3.29
N LYS A 140 2.97 -14.93 -2.40
CA LYS A 140 2.09 -13.78 -2.65
C LYS A 140 2.78 -12.47 -2.31
N GLY A 141 2.21 -11.35 -2.82
CA GLY A 141 2.76 -10.01 -2.64
C GLY A 141 2.28 -9.31 -1.38
N PHE A 142 3.16 -8.48 -0.83
CA PHE A 142 2.80 -7.52 0.21
C PHE A 142 3.33 -6.14 -0.14
N VAL A 143 2.48 -5.13 -0.06
CA VAL A 143 2.82 -3.73 -0.34
C VAL A 143 2.47 -2.89 0.87
N GLY A 144 3.41 -2.12 1.36
CA GLY A 144 3.20 -1.16 2.43
C GLY A 144 3.27 0.27 1.91
N VAL A 145 2.30 1.09 2.29
CA VAL A 145 2.23 2.51 1.94
C VAL A 145 2.23 3.34 3.21
N HIS A 146 3.12 4.32 3.27
CA HIS A 146 3.24 5.31 4.32
C HIS A 146 3.20 4.70 5.73
N SER A 147 2.11 4.91 6.49
CA SER A 147 1.99 4.48 7.88
C SER A 147 1.87 2.96 8.10
N SER A 148 1.95 2.17 7.04
CA SER A 148 1.96 0.71 7.20
C SER A 148 3.16 0.18 8.02
N THR A 149 4.21 0.98 8.23
CA THR A 149 5.30 0.68 9.20
C THR A 149 4.96 1.01 10.64
N ASP A 150 3.84 1.71 10.89
CA ASP A 150 3.28 1.97 12.23
C ASP A 150 2.39 0.82 12.71
N ASN A 151 2.83 -0.41 12.45
CA ASN A 151 2.18 -1.66 12.82
C ASN A 151 3.19 -2.64 13.38
N PHE A 152 2.71 -3.79 13.86
CA PHE A 152 3.53 -4.97 14.20
C PHE A 152 4.54 -4.77 15.31
N TYR A 153 4.40 -3.80 16.20
CA TYR A 153 5.33 -3.52 17.30
C TYR A 153 5.55 -4.71 18.24
N ASN A 154 4.53 -5.54 18.41
CA ASN A 154 4.57 -6.75 19.25
C ASN A 154 4.57 -8.05 18.40
N TRP A 155 5.00 -7.94 17.13
CA TRP A 155 5.07 -9.10 16.23
C TRP A 155 6.34 -9.03 15.37
N PRO A 156 7.49 -9.49 15.92
CA PRO A 156 8.80 -9.34 15.28
C PRO A 156 8.90 -9.94 13.88
N GLU A 157 8.19 -11.05 13.63
CA GLU A 157 8.19 -11.70 12.31
C GLU A 157 7.54 -10.82 11.23
N ALA A 158 6.41 -10.20 11.54
CA ALA A 158 5.75 -9.29 10.61
C ALA A 158 6.50 -7.94 10.49
N ALA A 159 7.13 -7.46 11.58
CA ALA A 159 8.03 -6.31 11.52
C ALA A 159 9.22 -6.58 10.59
N ALA A 160 9.81 -7.78 10.66
CA ALA A 160 10.88 -8.19 9.75
C ALA A 160 10.38 -8.34 8.30
N MET A 161 9.16 -8.82 8.09
CA MET A 161 8.50 -8.86 6.78
C MET A 161 8.28 -7.45 6.22
N MET A 162 7.84 -6.49 7.02
CA MET A 162 7.70 -5.08 6.60
C MET A 162 9.07 -4.46 6.32
N GLY A 163 10.09 -4.80 7.09
CA GLY A 163 11.47 -4.36 6.93
C GLY A 163 11.90 -3.25 7.88
N ALA A 164 10.97 -2.46 8.41
CA ALA A 164 11.22 -1.39 9.37
C ALA A 164 9.98 -1.11 10.22
N LEU A 165 10.19 -0.42 11.35
CA LEU A 165 9.12 0.15 12.18
C LEU A 165 9.25 1.67 12.23
N PHE A 166 8.09 2.33 12.30
CA PHE A 166 7.99 3.77 12.47
C PHE A 166 8.64 4.25 13.78
N ALA A 167 9.34 5.40 13.72
CA ALA A 167 10.03 6.01 14.86
C ALA A 167 9.84 7.54 14.94
N GLY A 168 8.80 8.07 14.31
CA GLY A 168 8.48 9.49 14.25
C GLY A 168 8.51 10.05 12.83
N HIS A 169 8.03 11.29 12.69
CA HIS A 169 7.88 12.00 11.39
C HIS A 169 8.43 13.44 11.50
N PRO A 170 9.76 13.61 11.63
CA PRO A 170 10.34 14.93 11.86
C PRO A 170 10.38 15.83 10.62
N TRP A 171 10.07 15.30 9.42
CA TRP A 171 10.20 16.04 8.16
C TRP A 171 8.86 16.14 7.41
N GLY A 172 8.55 17.33 6.90
CA GLY A 172 7.42 17.59 6.00
C GLY A 172 7.87 17.79 4.55
N ARG A 173 9.14 18.15 4.31
CA ARG A 173 9.73 18.31 2.99
C ARG A 173 11.13 17.73 3.00
N CYS A 174 11.45 16.92 2.01
CA CYS A 174 12.80 16.36 1.92
C CYS A 174 13.31 16.21 0.50
N ALA A 175 14.64 16.22 0.40
CA ALA A 175 15.39 15.81 -0.76
C ALA A 175 15.47 14.28 -0.78
N VAL A 176 15.21 13.67 -1.92
CA VAL A 176 15.20 12.21 -2.13
C VAL A 176 16.25 11.85 -3.17
N ARG A 177 17.12 10.92 -2.83
CA ARG A 177 18.07 10.31 -3.79
C ARG A 177 17.58 8.93 -4.23
N LEU A 178 17.96 8.55 -5.42
CA LEU A 178 17.83 7.17 -5.89
C LEU A 178 19.09 6.41 -5.48
N ASP A 179 18.95 5.38 -4.66
CA ASP A 179 20.11 4.60 -4.19
C ASP A 179 20.78 3.77 -5.31
N ASP A 180 19.98 3.35 -6.30
CA ASP A 180 20.45 2.72 -7.52
C ASP A 180 19.64 3.20 -8.73
N PRO A 181 20.06 4.27 -9.43
CA PRO A 181 19.30 4.86 -10.51
C PRO A 181 19.08 3.93 -11.72
N GLN A 182 19.79 2.82 -11.81
CA GLN A 182 19.60 1.81 -12.86
C GLN A 182 18.62 0.70 -12.49
N HIS A 183 18.15 0.68 -11.22
CA HIS A 183 17.19 -0.32 -10.77
C HIS A 183 15.87 -0.19 -11.54
N PRO A 184 15.29 -1.30 -12.07
CA PRO A 184 14.13 -1.23 -12.96
C PRO A 184 12.89 -0.56 -12.33
N LEU A 185 12.70 -0.67 -11.02
CA LEU A 185 11.58 0.00 -10.33
C LEU A 185 11.75 1.53 -10.27
N LEU A 186 12.97 2.04 -10.46
CA LEU A 186 13.26 3.48 -10.41
C LEU A 186 13.27 4.16 -11.78
N ALA A 187 12.98 3.43 -12.85
CA ALA A 187 13.05 3.96 -14.22
C ALA A 187 12.15 5.19 -14.45
N ALA A 188 11.03 5.31 -13.73
CA ALA A 188 10.12 6.45 -13.84
C ALA A 188 10.77 7.79 -13.43
N PHE A 189 11.79 7.76 -12.58
CA PHE A 189 12.49 8.96 -12.11
C PHE A 189 13.55 9.48 -13.12
N GLY A 190 13.80 8.76 -14.20
CA GLY A 190 14.76 9.20 -15.24
C GLY A 190 16.20 9.36 -14.73
N GLY A 191 16.58 8.61 -13.70
CA GLY A 191 17.91 8.63 -13.10
C GLY A 191 18.20 9.88 -12.26
N LYS A 192 17.20 10.60 -11.78
CA LYS A 192 17.35 11.85 -11.03
C LYS A 192 16.65 11.76 -9.68
N GLY A 193 17.34 12.20 -8.62
CA GLY A 193 16.69 12.46 -7.34
C GLY A 193 15.71 13.65 -7.42
N PHE A 194 14.91 13.87 -6.40
CA PHE A 194 13.83 14.85 -6.43
C PHE A 194 13.56 15.44 -5.04
N TRP A 195 12.76 16.50 -5.02
CA TRP A 195 12.19 17.04 -3.79
C TRP A 195 10.71 16.62 -3.67
N VAL A 196 10.29 16.30 -2.46
CA VAL A 196 8.92 15.96 -2.15
C VAL A 196 8.46 16.68 -0.88
N ASN A 197 7.18 17.04 -0.84
CA ASN A 197 6.51 17.57 0.34
C ASN A 197 5.49 16.53 0.81
N ASP A 198 5.86 15.77 1.82
CA ASP A 198 5.00 14.76 2.43
C ASP A 198 5.45 14.55 3.89
N GLU A 199 4.66 13.85 4.69
CA GLU A 199 5.08 13.45 6.02
C GLU A 199 6.12 12.32 5.91
N MET A 200 7.37 12.63 6.21
CA MET A 200 8.48 11.69 6.04
C MET A 200 8.82 10.99 7.33
N TYR A 201 8.86 9.67 7.27
CA TYR A 201 9.09 8.83 8.42
C TYR A 201 10.58 8.56 8.69
N LYS A 202 10.93 8.68 9.96
CA LYS A 202 12.15 8.09 10.53
C LYS A 202 11.87 6.63 10.85
N MET A 203 12.76 5.74 10.43
CA MET A 203 12.63 4.31 10.64
C MET A 203 13.56 3.82 11.76
N ARG A 204 13.14 2.75 12.47
CA ARG A 204 13.94 2.00 13.42
C ARG A 204 14.01 0.53 13.07
N GLU A 205 14.72 -0.23 13.86
CA GLU A 205 14.81 -1.67 13.74
C GLU A 205 13.41 -2.32 13.53
N PRO A 206 13.33 -3.37 12.68
CA PRO A 206 14.44 -4.19 12.17
C PRO A 206 15.12 -3.69 10.87
N TYR A 207 14.99 -2.39 10.51
CA TYR A 207 15.62 -1.83 9.34
C TYR A 207 17.12 -2.11 9.27
N SER A 208 17.59 -2.59 8.12
CA SER A 208 19.00 -2.77 7.82
C SER A 208 19.24 -2.92 6.31
N ARG A 209 20.27 -2.26 5.77
CA ARG A 209 20.72 -2.46 4.38
C ARG A 209 21.31 -3.85 4.12
N GLU A 210 21.64 -4.60 5.18
CA GLU A 210 22.04 -6.02 5.09
C GLU A 210 20.86 -6.95 4.76
N LYS A 211 19.63 -6.47 4.95
CA LYS A 211 18.39 -7.24 4.74
C LYS A 211 17.53 -6.71 3.59
N LEU A 212 17.59 -5.41 3.35
CA LEU A 212 16.70 -4.71 2.43
C LEU A 212 17.44 -4.19 1.19
N ARG A 213 16.79 -4.30 0.04
CA ARG A 213 17.15 -3.55 -1.17
C ARG A 213 16.52 -2.17 -1.07
N VAL A 214 17.26 -1.19 -0.58
CA VAL A 214 16.79 0.19 -0.49
C VAL A 214 16.81 0.82 -1.88
N LEU A 215 15.70 1.44 -2.26
CA LEU A 215 15.48 2.08 -3.55
C LEU A 215 15.62 3.60 -3.45
N LEU A 216 14.94 4.18 -2.46
CA LEU A 216 14.91 5.62 -2.20
C LEU A 216 15.36 5.89 -0.77
N SER A 217 16.21 6.90 -0.59
CA SER A 217 16.65 7.42 0.71
C SER A 217 16.61 8.94 0.73
N MET A 218 16.61 9.53 1.90
CA MET A 218 16.79 10.97 2.04
C MET A 218 18.22 11.36 1.60
N ASP A 219 18.30 12.43 0.81
CA ASP A 219 19.57 13.07 0.46
C ASP A 219 19.90 14.13 1.52
N LEU A 220 20.49 13.69 2.62
CA LEU A 220 20.84 14.57 3.75
C LEU A 220 21.85 15.66 3.37
N GLY A 221 22.63 15.47 2.29
CA GLY A 221 23.55 16.49 1.80
C GLY A 221 22.87 17.74 1.21
N LYS A 222 21.56 17.62 0.88
CA LYS A 222 20.72 18.71 0.39
C LYS A 222 19.77 19.25 1.47
N MET A 223 19.74 18.64 2.65
CA MET A 223 18.89 19.02 3.77
C MET A 223 19.61 19.99 4.72
N THR A 224 18.85 20.67 5.58
CA THR A 224 19.45 21.56 6.60
C THR A 224 20.15 20.79 7.69
N ALA A 225 21.07 21.44 8.43
CA ALA A 225 21.72 20.82 9.61
C ALA A 225 20.70 20.28 10.62
N LYS A 226 19.64 21.07 10.90
CA LYS A 226 18.55 20.68 11.81
C LYS A 226 17.86 19.41 11.34
N ASP A 227 17.55 19.27 10.04
CA ASP A 227 16.94 18.07 9.48
C ASP A 227 17.85 16.84 9.62
N THR A 228 19.17 17.06 9.51
CA THR A 228 20.17 15.99 9.65
C THR A 228 20.30 15.50 11.09
N GLU A 229 20.11 16.38 12.08
CA GLU A 229 20.23 16.04 13.52
C GLU A 229 19.08 15.15 14.00
N VAL A 230 17.86 15.36 13.50
CA VAL A 230 16.67 14.59 13.93
C VAL A 230 16.55 13.21 13.27
N GLY A 231 17.42 12.90 12.31
CA GLY A 231 17.48 11.62 11.62
C GLY A 231 18.03 10.48 12.48
N ARG A 232 18.31 9.37 11.81
CA ARG A 232 18.99 8.23 12.43
C ARG A 232 20.45 8.60 12.71
N ALA A 233 21.03 8.00 13.77
CA ALA A 233 22.42 8.25 14.13
C ALA A 233 23.42 7.81 13.03
N ASP A 234 23.08 6.76 12.28
CA ASP A 234 23.86 6.27 11.13
C ASP A 234 23.69 7.10 9.86
N LYS A 235 22.86 8.15 9.91
CA LYS A 235 22.52 9.04 8.78
C LYS A 235 21.85 8.32 7.59
N ASP A 236 21.39 7.10 7.79
CA ASP A 236 20.68 6.30 6.79
C ASP A 236 19.16 6.36 7.00
N ASN A 237 18.47 7.17 6.21
CA ASN A 237 17.03 7.39 6.34
C ASN A 237 16.32 6.88 5.08
N PRO A 238 15.86 5.61 5.07
CA PRO A 238 15.21 5.00 3.91
C PRO A 238 13.80 5.55 3.71
N ILE A 239 13.38 5.63 2.44
CA ILE A 239 12.04 6.05 2.03
C ILE A 239 11.29 4.90 1.36
N ALA A 240 11.98 4.11 0.52
CA ALA A 240 11.37 2.97 -0.15
C ALA A 240 12.35 1.81 -0.27
N TRP A 241 11.83 0.59 -0.19
CA TRP A 241 12.61 -0.64 -0.34
C TRP A 241 11.80 -1.80 -0.86
N ILE A 242 12.51 -2.84 -1.27
CA ILE A 242 11.97 -4.16 -1.57
C ILE A 242 12.75 -5.24 -0.81
N GLN A 243 12.11 -6.39 -0.63
CA GLN A 243 12.74 -7.61 -0.15
C GLN A 243 11.96 -8.85 -0.60
N GLU A 244 12.59 -10.00 -0.51
CA GLU A 244 11.94 -11.30 -0.63
C GLU A 244 11.72 -11.91 0.76
N VAL A 245 10.55 -12.51 0.98
CA VAL A 245 10.16 -13.17 2.22
C VAL A 245 9.62 -14.55 1.90
N GLY A 246 10.45 -15.58 2.11
CA GLY A 246 10.17 -16.91 1.58
C GLY A 246 10.13 -16.89 0.06
N LYS A 247 8.99 -17.23 -0.54
CA LYS A 247 8.76 -17.11 -1.99
C LYS A 247 8.06 -15.83 -2.41
N GLY A 248 7.59 -15.04 -1.44
CA GLY A 248 6.84 -13.80 -1.67
C GLY A 248 7.74 -12.57 -1.78
N ARG A 249 7.12 -11.45 -2.12
CA ARG A 249 7.80 -10.18 -2.36
C ARG A 249 7.13 -9.06 -1.62
N VAL A 250 7.93 -8.19 -1.05
CA VAL A 250 7.50 -7.02 -0.30
C VAL A 250 8.02 -5.77 -0.98
N PHE A 251 7.15 -4.80 -1.18
CA PHE A 251 7.49 -3.44 -1.58
C PHE A 251 6.94 -2.47 -0.52
N TYR A 252 7.74 -1.51 -0.12
CA TYR A 252 7.31 -0.44 0.78
C TYR A 252 7.73 0.92 0.23
N CYS A 253 6.84 1.92 0.40
CA CYS A 253 7.14 3.33 0.16
C CYS A 253 6.53 4.21 1.25
N SER A 254 7.35 5.06 1.89
CA SER A 254 6.93 5.98 2.95
C SER A 254 6.09 7.16 2.46
N LEU A 255 6.09 7.47 1.17
CA LEU A 255 5.27 8.54 0.59
C LEU A 255 3.79 8.13 0.58
N GLY A 256 2.88 9.06 0.88
CA GLY A 256 1.44 8.76 0.83
C GLY A 256 0.60 9.32 1.97
N HIS A 257 1.15 10.21 2.81
CA HIS A 257 0.36 10.94 3.79
C HIS A 257 -0.60 11.90 3.11
N ASN A 258 -0.07 12.72 2.20
CA ASN A 258 -0.82 13.74 1.50
C ASN A 258 -1.46 13.19 0.23
N ARG A 259 -2.70 13.60 -0.06
CA ARG A 259 -3.41 13.17 -1.26
C ARG A 259 -2.70 13.51 -2.58
N HIS A 260 -1.88 14.59 -2.60
CA HIS A 260 -1.18 15.02 -3.82
C HIS A 260 -0.08 14.04 -4.28
N ILE A 261 0.39 13.15 -3.42
CA ILE A 261 1.29 12.07 -3.79
C ILE A 261 0.65 11.17 -4.86
N PHE A 262 -0.66 10.98 -4.78
CA PHE A 262 -1.42 10.07 -5.65
C PHE A 262 -1.90 10.71 -6.97
N TRP A 263 -1.42 11.92 -7.30
CA TRP A 263 -1.55 12.50 -8.64
C TRP A 263 -0.23 13.02 -9.21
N ASP A 264 0.89 12.56 -8.65
CA ASP A 264 2.20 12.68 -9.28
C ASP A 264 2.44 11.49 -10.24
N LYS A 265 2.67 11.80 -11.52
CA LYS A 265 2.82 10.78 -12.58
C LYS A 265 3.99 9.82 -12.32
N THR A 266 5.10 10.35 -11.81
CA THR A 266 6.32 9.57 -11.53
C THR A 266 6.09 8.65 -10.35
N LEU A 267 5.47 9.16 -9.27
CA LEU A 267 5.18 8.36 -8.09
C LEU A 267 4.11 7.29 -8.37
N LEU A 268 3.07 7.60 -9.15
CA LEU A 268 2.09 6.57 -9.54
C LEU A 268 2.71 5.47 -10.41
N GLN A 269 3.63 5.80 -11.33
CA GLN A 269 4.35 4.78 -12.08
C GLN A 269 5.23 3.94 -11.15
N PHE A 270 5.90 4.57 -10.18
CA PHE A 270 6.72 3.86 -9.18
C PHE A 270 5.87 2.90 -8.32
N TYR A 271 4.69 3.33 -7.88
CA TYR A 271 3.76 2.46 -7.17
C TYR A 271 3.27 1.29 -8.04
N LEU A 272 2.93 1.53 -9.30
CA LEU A 272 2.55 0.46 -10.22
C LEU A 272 3.66 -0.57 -10.37
N ASP A 273 4.89 -0.10 -10.57
CA ASP A 273 6.07 -0.96 -10.70
C ASP A 273 6.31 -1.78 -9.42
N GLY A 274 6.15 -1.16 -8.25
CA GLY A 274 6.26 -1.82 -6.95
C GLY A 274 5.17 -2.87 -6.72
N ILE A 275 3.92 -2.57 -7.08
CA ILE A 275 2.80 -3.53 -7.01
C ILE A 275 3.05 -4.70 -7.97
N GLN A 276 3.49 -4.43 -9.22
CA GLN A 276 3.81 -5.49 -10.18
C GLN A 276 5.01 -6.36 -9.73
N TYR A 277 6.00 -5.76 -9.05
CA TYR A 277 7.08 -6.51 -8.42
C TYR A 277 6.52 -7.44 -7.32
N ALA A 278 5.69 -6.92 -6.42
CA ALA A 278 5.07 -7.71 -5.37
C ALA A 278 4.21 -8.86 -5.93
N LEU A 279 3.47 -8.63 -7.01
CA LEU A 279 2.72 -9.65 -7.75
C LEU A 279 3.62 -10.68 -8.47
N GLY A 280 4.91 -10.40 -8.61
CA GLY A 280 5.88 -11.24 -9.30
C GLY A 280 5.84 -11.18 -10.82
N ASP A 281 5.07 -10.24 -11.38
CA ASP A 281 4.99 -10.01 -12.83
C ASP A 281 6.17 -9.18 -13.34
N LEU A 282 6.56 -8.13 -12.61
CA LEU A 282 7.77 -7.35 -12.90
C LEU A 282 8.97 -7.91 -12.13
N LYS A 283 9.98 -8.34 -12.84
CA LYS A 283 11.22 -8.86 -12.25
C LYS A 283 12.15 -7.72 -11.87
N ALA A 284 12.71 -7.78 -10.66
CA ALA A 284 13.70 -6.84 -10.17
C ALA A 284 14.63 -7.55 -9.17
N ASP A 285 15.87 -7.10 -9.09
CA ASP A 285 16.86 -7.62 -8.15
C ASP A 285 16.57 -7.10 -6.74
N ALA A 286 16.33 -8.02 -5.82
CA ALA A 286 16.11 -7.73 -4.41
C ALA A 286 17.33 -8.01 -3.52
N THR A 287 18.51 -8.22 -4.12
CA THR A 287 19.76 -8.37 -3.36
C THR A 287 19.91 -7.21 -2.39
N PRO A 288 20.06 -7.45 -1.08
CA PRO A 288 20.21 -6.40 -0.08
C PRO A 288 21.28 -5.39 -0.44
N THR A 289 21.03 -4.10 -0.21
CA THR A 289 21.90 -3.02 -0.68
C THR A 289 23.34 -3.20 -0.23
N ALA A 290 23.58 -3.60 1.02
CA ALA A 290 24.95 -3.79 1.53
C ALA A 290 25.71 -4.96 0.87
N LYS A 291 25.00 -5.87 0.18
CA LYS A 291 25.58 -7.05 -0.48
C LYS A 291 25.87 -6.84 -1.96
N LEU A 292 25.56 -5.66 -2.50
CA LEU A 292 25.84 -5.36 -3.90
C LEU A 292 27.34 -5.17 -4.16
N SER A 293 27.81 -5.66 -5.29
CA SER A 293 29.20 -5.47 -5.74
C SER A 293 29.24 -5.37 -7.27
N PRO A 294 29.64 -4.25 -7.85
CA PRO A 294 29.98 -2.99 -7.17
C PRO A 294 28.75 -2.30 -6.56
N GLN A 295 28.98 -1.42 -5.59
CA GLN A 295 27.92 -0.55 -5.08
C GLN A 295 27.49 0.44 -6.17
N PRO A 296 26.18 0.64 -6.40
CA PRO A 296 25.72 1.63 -7.35
C PRO A 296 26.04 3.06 -6.87
N THR A 297 26.28 3.97 -7.81
CA THR A 297 26.41 5.39 -7.51
C THR A 297 25.02 6.01 -7.40
N PRO A 298 24.63 6.55 -6.23
CA PRO A 298 23.32 7.16 -6.06
C PRO A 298 23.12 8.39 -6.95
N ALA A 299 21.89 8.60 -7.44
CA ALA A 299 21.50 9.85 -8.08
C ALA A 299 20.92 10.81 -7.04
N LEU A 300 21.63 11.91 -6.80
CA LEU A 300 21.28 12.89 -5.76
C LEU A 300 20.11 13.77 -6.19
N ALA A 301 19.44 14.39 -5.20
CA ALA A 301 18.45 15.41 -5.44
C ALA A 301 19.07 16.65 -6.10
N PRO A 302 18.33 17.40 -6.93
CA PRO A 302 18.77 18.70 -7.41
C PRO A 302 18.88 19.71 -6.25
N GLU A 303 19.46 20.89 -6.52
CA GLU A 303 19.42 21.99 -5.54
C GLU A 303 17.97 22.31 -5.15
N ALA A 304 17.78 22.73 -3.89
CA ALA A 304 16.44 23.05 -3.40
C ALA A 304 15.77 24.08 -4.30
N PRO A 305 14.52 23.87 -4.73
CA PRO A 305 13.79 24.89 -5.44
C PRO A 305 13.63 26.14 -4.55
N LYS A 306 13.90 27.30 -5.16
CA LYS A 306 13.81 28.63 -4.52
C LYS A 306 12.39 28.96 -4.09
#